data_292328d37e35465d8b378df65cee6264
#
_entry.id   292328d37e35465d8b378df65cee6264
#
_cell.length_a   1.000
_cell.length_b   1.000
_cell.length_c   1.000
_cell.angle_alpha   90.00
_cell.angle_beta   90.00
_cell.angle_gamma   90.00
#
_symmetry.space_group_name_H-M   'P 1'
#
loop_
_entity.id
_entity.type
_entity.pdbx_description
1 polymer ?
#
loop_
_entity_poly.entity_id
_entity_poly.type
_entity_poly.pdbx_seq_one_letter_code
_entity_poly.pdbx_strand_id
1 'polypeptide(L)'
;MGERSFFTVDDSGAYIPTRYARSAWSDTMVNGPAVVVAAARALESEHGAEGFHPARLTVDLFAPVRTEPLFAVTEEVRAGNRIRVADVRMLQEGALVARGTLVQLRRGEQPPGNVWRSGRRVGAPPEADPLEDTPGSNVFFGSGEQGEAWSRDMGAHQNDQRKRFWLRPLDVVAGEDATPFQRAVTLAESTSLMSHWGDEGIGFINADLTVALARLPRSGDIGIEADEHLSDAGVAVGSASLFDRDGVFGTGTVVAVSNAGRQIDFTRRRPGTEDSGSIGSNEAATRV
;
A
#
# COMPACT_ATOMS: atom_id res chain seq x y z
N MET A 1 -5.64 -3.25 -24.25
CA MET A 1 -4.76 -2.92 -23.12
C MET A 1 -5.10 -3.91 -22.04
N GLY A 2 -4.14 -4.71 -21.54
CA GLY A 2 -4.44 -5.65 -20.44
C GLY A 2 -4.71 -4.87 -19.16
N GLU A 3 -5.65 -5.35 -18.38
CA GLU A 3 -6.03 -4.76 -17.09
C GLU A 3 -4.84 -4.69 -16.14
N ARG A 4 -4.65 -3.55 -15.48
CA ARG A 4 -3.56 -3.31 -14.54
C ARG A 4 -4.01 -3.70 -13.12
N SER A 5 -3.90 -4.99 -12.82
CA SER A 5 -4.28 -5.56 -11.51
C SER A 5 -3.16 -6.43 -10.93
N PHE A 6 -3.18 -6.62 -9.62
CA PHE A 6 -2.22 -7.50 -8.94
C PHE A 6 -2.48 -8.97 -9.24
N PHE A 7 -3.76 -9.37 -9.35
CA PHE A 7 -4.16 -10.77 -9.51
C PHE A 7 -5.22 -10.96 -10.58
N THR A 8 -5.31 -12.18 -11.05
CA THR A 8 -6.56 -12.78 -11.56
C THR A 8 -7.05 -13.78 -10.51
N VAL A 9 -8.34 -14.16 -10.53
CA VAL A 9 -8.90 -15.20 -9.67
C VAL A 9 -9.36 -16.33 -10.56
N ASP A 10 -8.99 -17.56 -10.22
CA ASP A 10 -9.42 -18.75 -10.94
C ASP A 10 -10.72 -19.37 -10.35
N ASP A 11 -11.21 -20.45 -10.97
CA ASP A 11 -12.44 -21.13 -10.55
C ASP A 11 -12.37 -21.73 -9.13
N SER A 12 -11.17 -21.90 -8.57
CA SER A 12 -10.96 -22.37 -7.19
C SER A 12 -10.99 -21.23 -6.15
N GLY A 13 -11.06 -19.98 -6.61
CA GLY A 13 -10.93 -18.80 -5.76
C GLY A 13 -9.48 -18.41 -5.42
N ALA A 14 -8.49 -19.03 -6.07
CA ALA A 14 -7.09 -18.70 -5.88
C ALA A 14 -6.74 -17.37 -6.55
N TYR A 15 -5.97 -16.54 -5.85
CA TYR A 15 -5.33 -15.34 -6.38
C TYR A 15 -4.09 -15.76 -7.19
N ILE A 16 -4.13 -15.57 -8.51
CA ILE A 16 -3.01 -15.85 -9.43
C ILE A 16 -2.25 -14.56 -9.69
N PRO A 17 -0.99 -14.43 -9.23
CA PRO A 17 -0.23 -13.20 -9.37
C PRO A 17 0.02 -12.81 -10.84
N THR A 18 -0.24 -11.55 -11.19
CA THR A 18 0.12 -10.97 -12.47
C THR A 18 1.56 -10.42 -12.44
N ARG A 19 2.03 -9.88 -13.55
CA ARG A 19 3.32 -9.18 -13.58
C ARG A 19 3.41 -7.99 -12.61
N TYR A 20 2.28 -7.35 -12.30
CA TYR A 20 2.21 -6.18 -11.40
C TYR A 20 2.33 -6.55 -9.92
N ALA A 21 2.11 -7.82 -9.58
CA ALA A 21 2.31 -8.33 -8.23
C ALA A 21 3.78 -8.67 -7.93
N ARG A 22 4.70 -8.61 -8.91
CA ARG A 22 6.11 -9.00 -8.70
C ARG A 22 6.84 -8.04 -7.79
N SER A 23 7.71 -8.60 -6.96
CA SER A 23 8.52 -7.85 -6.00
C SER A 23 9.75 -7.22 -6.64
N ALA A 24 10.12 -6.02 -6.18
CA ALA A 24 11.41 -5.41 -6.52
C ALA A 24 12.61 -6.19 -5.92
N TRP A 25 12.40 -7.02 -4.90
CA TRP A 25 13.44 -7.85 -4.27
C TRP A 25 13.77 -9.11 -5.07
N SER A 26 12.79 -9.68 -5.81
CA SER A 26 12.94 -10.92 -6.55
C SER A 26 11.80 -11.12 -7.55
N ASP A 27 12.13 -11.56 -8.76
CA ASP A 27 11.14 -11.85 -9.82
C ASP A 27 10.25 -13.05 -9.51
N THR A 28 10.64 -13.89 -8.53
CA THR A 28 9.89 -15.07 -8.10
C THR A 28 9.02 -14.81 -6.86
N MET A 29 8.98 -13.57 -6.38
CA MET A 29 8.21 -13.18 -5.19
C MET A 29 7.14 -12.15 -5.53
N VAL A 30 6.06 -12.19 -4.75
CA VAL A 30 4.98 -11.18 -4.76
C VAL A 30 5.38 -10.01 -3.86
N ASN A 31 5.05 -8.79 -4.27
CA ASN A 31 5.31 -7.58 -3.49
C ASN A 31 4.34 -7.45 -2.30
N GLY A 32 4.75 -6.70 -1.28
CA GLY A 32 3.95 -6.46 -0.06
C GLY A 32 2.55 -5.90 -0.34
N PRO A 33 2.42 -4.82 -1.15
CA PRO A 33 1.11 -4.26 -1.48
C PRO A 33 0.10 -5.28 -2.00
N ALA A 34 0.53 -6.19 -2.89
CA ALA A 34 -0.34 -7.23 -3.43
C ALA A 34 -0.83 -8.21 -2.34
N VAL A 35 0.07 -8.65 -1.44
CA VAL A 35 -0.30 -9.59 -0.36
C VAL A 35 -1.30 -8.95 0.60
N VAL A 36 -1.03 -7.73 1.06
CA VAL A 36 -1.89 -7.06 2.06
C VAL A 36 -3.24 -6.66 1.47
N VAL A 37 -3.29 -6.25 0.18
CA VAL A 37 -4.57 -5.89 -0.43
C VAL A 37 -5.41 -7.12 -0.80
N ALA A 38 -4.80 -8.27 -1.13
CA ALA A 38 -5.54 -9.53 -1.29
C ALA A 38 -6.23 -9.94 0.02
N ALA A 39 -5.53 -9.81 1.16
CA ALA A 39 -6.11 -10.02 2.49
C ALA A 39 -7.26 -9.04 2.78
N ALA A 40 -7.08 -7.75 2.47
CA ALA A 40 -8.12 -6.74 2.64
C ALA A 40 -9.36 -7.02 1.79
N ARG A 41 -9.17 -7.39 0.50
CA ARG A 41 -10.28 -7.74 -0.40
C ARG A 41 -11.07 -8.94 0.12
N ALA A 42 -10.39 -10.02 0.54
CA ALA A 42 -11.06 -11.20 1.09
C ALA A 42 -11.90 -10.85 2.33
N LEU A 43 -11.36 -10.06 3.26
CA LEU A 43 -12.08 -9.61 4.45
C LEU A 43 -13.26 -8.68 4.12
N GLU A 44 -13.09 -7.77 3.17
CA GLU A 44 -14.14 -6.83 2.76
C GLU A 44 -15.28 -7.55 2.06
N SER A 45 -14.98 -8.49 1.14
CA SER A 45 -16.00 -9.21 0.39
C SER A 45 -16.82 -10.16 1.27
N GLU A 46 -16.20 -10.85 2.22
CA GLU A 46 -16.87 -11.86 3.05
C GLU A 46 -17.52 -11.27 4.31
N HIS A 47 -16.93 -10.20 4.88
CA HIS A 47 -17.31 -9.66 6.19
C HIS A 47 -17.67 -8.17 6.17
N GLY A 48 -17.66 -7.53 4.99
CA GLY A 48 -18.12 -6.15 4.83
C GLY A 48 -19.58 -6.00 5.28
N ALA A 49 -19.89 -4.98 6.08
CA ALA A 49 -21.22 -4.80 6.61
C ALA A 49 -21.73 -3.38 6.40
N GLU A 50 -22.99 -3.28 5.95
CA GLU A 50 -23.64 -1.98 5.76
C GLU A 50 -23.69 -1.18 7.08
N GLY A 51 -23.40 0.12 7.00
CA GLY A 51 -23.33 1.00 8.15
C GLY A 51 -22.05 0.88 9.00
N PHE A 52 -21.12 -0.02 8.63
CA PHE A 52 -19.83 -0.14 9.26
C PHE A 52 -18.71 0.48 8.40
N HIS A 53 -17.66 0.92 9.05
CA HIS A 53 -16.46 1.49 8.46
C HIS A 53 -15.27 0.58 8.76
N PRO A 54 -14.49 0.15 7.76
CA PRO A 54 -13.24 -0.57 7.99
C PRO A 54 -12.22 0.38 8.62
N ALA A 55 -12.12 0.33 9.95
CA ALA A 55 -11.39 1.32 10.74
C ALA A 55 -9.93 0.95 10.97
N ARG A 56 -9.60 -0.35 11.01
CA ARG A 56 -8.21 -0.83 11.14
C ARG A 56 -8.05 -2.18 10.45
N LEU A 57 -6.98 -2.30 9.68
CA LEU A 57 -6.46 -3.58 9.22
C LEU A 57 -5.03 -3.74 9.73
N THR A 58 -4.72 -4.87 10.37
CA THR A 58 -3.35 -5.30 10.67
C THR A 58 -3.06 -6.57 9.89
N VAL A 59 -1.89 -6.65 9.24
CA VAL A 59 -1.43 -7.83 8.52
C VAL A 59 -0.02 -8.15 8.94
N ASP A 60 0.20 -9.35 9.49
CA ASP A 60 1.52 -9.92 9.78
C ASP A 60 2.02 -10.68 8.56
N LEU A 61 3.27 -10.47 8.16
CA LEU A 61 3.94 -11.11 7.02
C LEU A 61 4.97 -12.11 7.55
N PHE A 62 4.69 -13.41 7.45
CA PHE A 62 5.51 -14.46 8.06
C PHE A 62 6.57 -15.03 7.14
N ALA A 63 6.29 -15.05 5.84
CA ALA A 63 7.19 -15.63 4.84
C ALA A 63 7.05 -14.90 3.50
N PRO A 64 8.11 -14.92 2.66
CA PRO A 64 8.02 -14.45 1.29
C PRO A 64 6.93 -15.20 0.51
N VAL A 65 6.02 -14.48 -0.12
CA VAL A 65 4.98 -15.05 -0.99
C VAL A 65 5.58 -15.21 -2.39
N ARG A 66 5.51 -16.42 -2.95
CA ARG A 66 6.00 -16.72 -4.30
C ARG A 66 4.95 -16.35 -5.36
N THR A 67 5.39 -16.23 -6.61
CA THR A 67 4.51 -15.99 -7.77
C THR A 67 3.68 -17.24 -8.16
N GLU A 68 3.16 -17.94 -7.14
CA GLU A 68 2.33 -19.14 -7.17
C GLU A 68 0.92 -18.79 -6.67
N PRO A 69 -0.10 -19.63 -6.88
CA PRO A 69 -1.45 -19.39 -6.38
C PRO A 69 -1.48 -19.12 -4.87
N LEU A 70 -2.24 -18.08 -4.46
CA LEU A 70 -2.41 -17.66 -3.08
C LEU A 70 -3.88 -17.77 -2.69
N PHE A 71 -4.18 -18.35 -1.53
CA PHE A 71 -5.53 -18.55 -1.02
C PHE A 71 -5.78 -17.70 0.21
N ALA A 72 -6.99 -17.14 0.33
CA ALA A 72 -7.46 -16.47 1.53
C ALA A 72 -8.53 -17.33 2.22
N VAL A 73 -8.38 -17.51 3.53
CA VAL A 73 -9.39 -18.14 4.39
C VAL A 73 -9.76 -17.16 5.49
N THR A 74 -11.01 -16.77 5.54
CA THR A 74 -11.52 -15.76 6.49
C THR A 74 -12.36 -16.38 7.58
N GLU A 75 -12.47 -15.69 8.72
CA GLU A 75 -13.28 -16.10 9.86
C GLU A 75 -13.87 -14.88 10.55
N GLU A 76 -15.18 -14.90 10.84
CA GLU A 76 -15.80 -13.89 11.70
C GLU A 76 -15.43 -14.16 13.17
N VAL A 77 -14.68 -13.24 13.79
CA VAL A 77 -14.29 -13.32 15.21
C VAL A 77 -15.36 -12.71 16.12
N ARG A 78 -15.99 -11.64 15.62
CA ARG A 78 -17.01 -10.90 16.42
C ARG A 78 -18.01 -10.19 15.52
N ALA A 79 -19.30 -10.46 15.74
CA ALA A 79 -20.45 -9.78 15.13
C ALA A 79 -21.19 -8.89 16.16
N GLY A 80 -20.56 -7.81 16.60
CA GLY A 80 -21.16 -6.88 17.57
C GLY A 80 -21.93 -5.73 16.90
N ASN A 81 -22.82 -5.08 17.65
CA ASN A 81 -23.63 -3.96 17.14
C ASN A 81 -22.81 -2.69 16.83
N ARG A 82 -21.66 -2.49 17.46
CA ARG A 82 -20.78 -1.32 17.27
C ARG A 82 -19.43 -1.69 16.69
N ILE A 83 -18.97 -2.91 16.95
CA ILE A 83 -17.64 -3.40 16.56
C ILE A 83 -17.82 -4.78 15.95
N ARG A 84 -17.28 -4.96 14.76
CA ARG A 84 -17.11 -6.25 14.09
C ARG A 84 -15.65 -6.53 13.88
N VAL A 85 -15.25 -7.78 13.98
CA VAL A 85 -13.88 -8.23 13.81
C VAL A 85 -13.90 -9.50 12.97
N ALA A 86 -13.03 -9.55 11.97
CA ALA A 86 -12.80 -10.72 11.16
C ALA A 86 -11.30 -10.92 10.93
N ASP A 87 -10.88 -12.18 10.89
CA ASP A 87 -9.51 -12.59 10.60
C ASP A 87 -9.39 -13.19 9.20
N VAL A 88 -8.20 -13.09 8.63
CA VAL A 88 -7.81 -13.75 7.38
C VAL A 88 -6.48 -14.47 7.54
N ARG A 89 -6.40 -15.67 6.98
CA ARG A 89 -5.16 -16.43 6.79
C ARG A 89 -4.87 -16.52 5.30
N MET A 90 -3.68 -16.06 4.90
CA MET A 90 -3.19 -16.19 3.53
C MET A 90 -2.33 -17.44 3.44
N LEU A 91 -2.70 -18.35 2.57
CA LEU A 91 -2.11 -19.68 2.45
C LEU A 91 -1.49 -19.86 1.07
N GLN A 92 -0.28 -20.40 1.02
CA GLN A 92 0.38 -20.82 -0.22
C GLN A 92 0.92 -22.23 -0.05
N GLU A 93 0.54 -23.17 -0.94
CA GLU A 93 0.87 -24.60 -0.82
C GLU A 93 0.51 -25.21 0.56
N GLY A 94 -0.56 -24.72 1.18
CA GLY A 94 -1.01 -25.12 2.51
C GLY A 94 -0.26 -24.49 3.68
N ALA A 95 0.82 -23.74 3.43
CA ALA A 95 1.57 -23.02 4.46
C ALA A 95 0.97 -21.63 4.71
N LEU A 96 0.94 -21.20 5.98
CA LEU A 96 0.54 -19.86 6.38
C LEU A 96 1.66 -18.86 6.04
N VAL A 97 1.42 -17.94 5.12
CA VAL A 97 2.39 -16.93 4.68
C VAL A 97 2.11 -15.52 5.22
N ALA A 98 0.84 -15.22 5.48
CA ALA A 98 0.43 -13.98 6.14
C ALA A 98 -0.88 -14.18 6.90
N ARG A 99 -1.16 -13.30 7.86
CA ARG A 99 -2.40 -13.28 8.65
C ARG A 99 -2.83 -11.83 8.86
N GLY A 100 -4.13 -11.57 8.83
CA GLY A 100 -4.63 -10.23 9.11
C GLY A 100 -5.89 -10.22 9.95
N THR A 101 -6.14 -9.07 10.59
CA THR A 101 -7.35 -8.79 11.37
C THR A 101 -7.94 -7.45 10.93
N LEU A 102 -9.19 -7.48 10.48
CA LEU A 102 -10.00 -6.31 10.17
C LEU A 102 -10.91 -5.96 11.34
N VAL A 103 -10.83 -4.72 11.80
CA VAL A 103 -11.78 -4.13 12.75
C VAL A 103 -12.67 -3.15 12.01
N GLN A 104 -13.97 -3.36 12.08
CA GLN A 104 -14.99 -2.48 11.52
C GLN A 104 -15.77 -1.82 12.65
N LEU A 105 -15.98 -0.51 12.54
CA LEU A 105 -16.71 0.30 13.51
C LEU A 105 -18.01 0.81 12.89
N ARG A 106 -19.11 0.74 13.66
CA ARG A 106 -20.38 1.31 13.23
C ARG A 106 -20.26 2.83 13.10
N ARG A 107 -20.68 3.35 11.95
CA ARG A 107 -20.77 4.81 11.73
C ARG A 107 -21.85 5.40 12.65
N GLY A 108 -21.61 6.62 13.14
CA GLY A 108 -22.51 7.33 14.04
C GLY A 108 -22.21 8.82 14.08
N GLU A 109 -22.87 9.51 14.97
CA GLU A 109 -22.66 10.95 15.19
C GLU A 109 -21.32 11.20 15.87
N GLN A 110 -20.70 12.33 15.54
CA GLN A 110 -19.50 12.79 16.24
C GLN A 110 -19.87 13.27 17.66
N PRO A 111 -19.06 12.92 18.67
CA PRO A 111 -19.28 13.43 20.02
C PRO A 111 -19.12 14.96 20.04
N PRO A 112 -19.82 15.66 20.93
CA PRO A 112 -19.68 17.11 21.06
C PRO A 112 -18.29 17.49 21.57
N GLY A 113 -17.88 18.73 21.28
CA GLY A 113 -16.60 19.31 21.71
C GLY A 113 -15.53 19.29 20.63
N ASN A 114 -14.36 19.84 20.97
CA ASN A 114 -13.21 19.93 20.08
C ASN A 114 -12.07 19.06 20.59
N VAL A 115 -11.49 18.27 19.72
CA VAL A 115 -10.29 17.46 19.98
C VAL A 115 -9.10 18.13 19.30
N TRP A 116 -7.95 18.11 19.96
CA TRP A 116 -6.71 18.60 19.39
C TRP A 116 -6.38 17.90 18.05
N ARG A 117 -5.88 18.67 17.10
CA ARG A 117 -5.40 18.19 15.80
C ARG A 117 -4.02 18.76 15.53
N SER A 118 -3.14 17.97 14.92
CA SER A 118 -1.76 18.42 14.61
C SER A 118 -1.70 19.63 13.69
N GLY A 119 -2.76 19.93 12.95
CA GLY A 119 -2.78 21.00 11.94
C GLY A 119 -1.84 20.76 10.76
N ARG A 120 -1.20 19.58 10.69
CA ARG A 120 -0.29 19.23 9.60
C ARG A 120 -1.06 19.25 8.28
N ARG A 121 -0.50 19.94 7.31
CA ARG A 121 -1.00 19.94 5.94
C ARG A 121 -0.14 19.03 5.09
N VAL A 122 -0.76 18.18 4.33
CA VAL A 122 -0.14 17.36 3.29
C VAL A 122 -0.49 17.97 1.93
N GLY A 123 0.48 18.05 1.03
CA GLY A 123 0.27 18.63 -0.29
C GLY A 123 0.09 17.53 -1.34
N ALA A 124 -1.01 17.55 -2.07
CA ALA A 124 -1.15 16.76 -3.28
C ALA A 124 -0.32 17.38 -4.43
N PRO A 125 0.14 16.58 -5.41
CA PRO A 125 0.76 17.14 -6.61
C PRO A 125 -0.24 18.02 -7.38
N PRO A 126 0.23 18.83 -8.34
CA PRO A 126 -0.65 19.49 -9.31
C PRO A 126 -1.63 18.48 -9.92
N GLU A 127 -2.78 18.94 -10.41
CA GLU A 127 -3.73 18.07 -11.04
C GLU A 127 -3.06 17.27 -12.18
N ALA A 128 -3.21 15.96 -12.12
CA ALA A 128 -2.75 15.07 -13.17
C ALA A 128 -3.65 15.20 -14.39
N ASP A 129 -3.13 14.84 -15.57
CA ASP A 129 -3.93 14.82 -16.80
C ASP A 129 -5.15 13.91 -16.60
N PRO A 130 -6.39 14.41 -16.84
CA PRO A 130 -7.60 13.61 -16.76
C PRO A 130 -7.60 12.38 -17.67
N LEU A 131 -6.76 12.34 -18.70
CA LEU A 131 -6.60 11.20 -19.61
C LEU A 131 -5.86 9.99 -18.95
N GLU A 132 -5.25 10.17 -17.79
CA GLU A 132 -4.57 9.11 -17.05
C GLU A 132 -5.44 8.47 -15.95
N ASP A 133 -6.75 8.33 -16.17
CA ASP A 133 -7.69 7.70 -15.23
C ASP A 133 -7.63 6.15 -15.32
N THR A 134 -6.43 5.60 -15.15
CA THR A 134 -6.19 4.15 -15.16
C THR A 134 -5.49 3.69 -13.88
N PRO A 135 -5.78 2.46 -13.38
CA PRO A 135 -5.07 1.90 -12.24
C PRO A 135 -3.55 1.90 -12.44
N GLY A 136 -2.79 2.29 -11.41
CA GLY A 136 -1.34 2.42 -11.45
C GLY A 136 -0.81 3.62 -12.24
N SER A 137 -1.66 4.60 -12.55
CA SER A 137 -1.27 5.87 -13.16
C SER A 137 -1.03 6.97 -12.13
N ASN A 138 -0.74 8.18 -12.59
CA ASN A 138 -0.56 9.36 -11.76
C ASN A 138 0.51 9.20 -10.66
N VAL A 139 1.59 8.48 -10.98
CA VAL A 139 2.67 8.20 -10.04
C VAL A 139 3.58 9.42 -9.90
N PHE A 140 3.68 9.96 -8.69
CA PHE A 140 4.57 11.07 -8.34
C PHE A 140 5.29 10.76 -7.03
N PHE A 141 6.56 11.15 -6.99
CA PHE A 141 7.42 11.08 -5.83
C PHE A 141 7.79 12.48 -5.38
N GLY A 142 8.07 12.64 -4.09
CA GLY A 142 8.59 13.86 -3.52
C GLY A 142 9.47 13.58 -2.31
N SER A 143 10.40 14.49 -2.03
CA SER A 143 11.23 14.47 -0.82
C SER A 143 11.36 15.88 -0.26
N GLY A 144 11.75 16.01 1.01
CA GLY A 144 11.93 17.28 1.69
C GLY A 144 10.68 17.84 2.33
N GLU A 145 10.71 19.14 2.63
CA GLU A 145 9.62 19.88 3.27
C GLU A 145 8.42 20.08 2.31
N GLN A 146 7.28 20.43 2.89
CA GLN A 146 6.08 20.73 2.10
C GLN A 146 6.32 21.87 1.12
N GLY A 147 5.97 21.67 -0.15
CA GLY A 147 6.14 22.67 -1.22
C GLY A 147 7.28 22.38 -2.18
N GLU A 148 8.15 21.43 -1.90
CA GLU A 148 9.14 20.97 -2.87
C GLU A 148 8.49 20.19 -4.02
N ALA A 149 9.14 20.21 -5.19
CA ALA A 149 8.55 19.72 -6.43
C ALA A 149 8.25 18.23 -6.39
N TRP A 150 7.07 17.86 -6.81
CA TRP A 150 6.74 16.51 -7.19
C TRP A 150 7.37 16.16 -8.53
N SER A 151 7.88 14.94 -8.68
CA SER A 151 8.41 14.44 -9.95
C SER A 151 7.96 12.99 -10.20
N ARG A 152 8.11 12.54 -11.45
CA ARG A 152 7.88 11.14 -11.82
C ARG A 152 9.16 10.30 -11.71
N ASP A 153 10.30 10.91 -11.43
CA ASP A 153 11.59 10.25 -11.28
C ASP A 153 11.82 9.85 -9.82
N MET A 154 11.63 8.57 -9.53
CA MET A 154 11.87 8.00 -8.21
C MET A 154 13.33 8.16 -7.77
N GLY A 155 14.28 7.95 -8.69
CA GLY A 155 15.72 8.03 -8.39
C GLY A 155 16.16 9.41 -7.92
N ALA A 156 15.53 10.49 -8.42
CA ALA A 156 15.81 11.85 -8.00
C ALA A 156 15.49 12.12 -6.52
N HIS A 157 14.70 11.25 -5.89
CA HIS A 157 14.30 11.35 -4.49
C HIS A 157 15.04 10.40 -3.56
N GLN A 158 16.08 9.70 -4.03
CA GLN A 158 16.93 8.86 -3.16
C GLN A 158 17.91 9.75 -2.39
N ASN A 159 17.49 10.21 -1.23
CA ASN A 159 18.21 11.11 -0.33
C ASN A 159 17.80 10.82 1.13
N ASP A 160 18.31 11.57 2.10
CA ASP A 160 18.01 11.44 3.54
C ASP A 160 16.80 12.26 4.01
N GLN A 161 16.06 12.88 3.07
CA GLN A 161 14.92 13.72 3.40
C GLN A 161 13.64 12.89 3.54
N ARG A 162 12.60 13.48 4.17
CA ARG A 162 11.25 12.94 4.30
C ARG A 162 10.68 12.61 2.93
N LYS A 163 10.08 11.44 2.77
CA LYS A 163 9.51 10.94 1.52
C LYS A 163 8.00 11.09 1.47
N ARG A 164 7.49 11.29 0.27
CA ARG A 164 6.06 11.27 -0.05
C ARG A 164 5.84 10.63 -1.42
N PHE A 165 4.66 10.08 -1.57
CA PHE A 165 4.27 9.33 -2.75
C PHE A 165 2.81 9.62 -3.08
N TRP A 166 2.46 9.71 -4.34
CA TRP A 166 1.10 9.92 -4.83
C TRP A 166 0.86 9.04 -6.04
N LEU A 167 -0.29 8.39 -6.10
CA LEU A 167 -0.66 7.54 -7.24
C LEU A 167 -2.16 7.25 -7.27
N ARG A 168 -2.61 6.71 -8.40
CA ARG A 168 -3.81 5.89 -8.49
C ARG A 168 -3.41 4.43 -8.27
N PRO A 169 -3.80 3.77 -7.17
CA PRO A 169 -3.47 2.37 -6.93
C PRO A 169 -3.97 1.44 -8.03
N LEU A 170 -3.28 0.31 -8.18
CA LEU A 170 -3.71 -0.78 -9.06
C LEU A 170 -5.00 -1.42 -8.54
N ASP A 171 -5.76 -2.03 -9.44
CA ASP A 171 -6.85 -2.92 -9.05
C ASP A 171 -6.29 -4.20 -8.40
N VAL A 172 -7.09 -4.79 -7.52
CA VAL A 172 -6.67 -6.01 -6.82
C VAL A 172 -6.81 -7.21 -7.75
N VAL A 173 -7.97 -7.34 -8.39
CA VAL A 173 -8.30 -8.44 -9.31
C VAL A 173 -8.72 -7.87 -10.65
N ALA A 174 -8.29 -8.50 -11.72
CA ALA A 174 -8.67 -8.13 -13.07
C ALA A 174 -10.19 -8.18 -13.26
N GLY A 175 -10.76 -7.14 -13.86
CA GLY A 175 -12.20 -6.99 -14.07
C GLY A 175 -12.99 -6.44 -12.88
N GLU A 176 -12.32 -6.09 -11.78
CA GLU A 176 -12.95 -5.51 -10.59
C GLU A 176 -12.29 -4.18 -10.24
N ASP A 177 -13.06 -3.11 -10.17
CA ASP A 177 -12.57 -1.81 -9.69
C ASP A 177 -12.21 -1.92 -8.20
N ALA A 178 -11.01 -1.48 -7.82
CA ALA A 178 -10.60 -1.46 -6.42
C ALA A 178 -11.52 -0.54 -5.60
N THR A 179 -12.03 -1.03 -4.46
CA THR A 179 -12.82 -0.22 -3.54
C THR A 179 -11.98 0.89 -2.89
N PRO A 180 -12.60 1.93 -2.32
CA PRO A 180 -11.84 2.93 -1.55
C PRO A 180 -11.03 2.34 -0.40
N PHE A 181 -11.51 1.26 0.25
CA PHE A 181 -10.75 0.56 1.29
C PHE A 181 -9.53 -0.16 0.71
N GLN A 182 -9.69 -0.90 -0.37
CA GLN A 182 -8.60 -1.60 -1.04
C GLN A 182 -7.53 -0.63 -1.54
N ARG A 183 -7.92 0.51 -2.12
CA ARG A 183 -6.97 1.58 -2.49
C ARG A 183 -6.19 2.11 -1.31
N ALA A 184 -6.87 2.39 -0.18
CA ALA A 184 -6.22 2.87 1.04
C ALA A 184 -5.20 1.85 1.59
N VAL A 185 -5.53 0.55 1.58
CA VAL A 185 -4.65 -0.53 2.05
C VAL A 185 -3.45 -0.70 1.11
N THR A 186 -3.66 -0.68 -0.20
CA THR A 186 -2.57 -0.74 -1.20
C THR A 186 -1.55 0.38 -0.96
N LEU A 187 -2.03 1.61 -0.76
CA LEU A 187 -1.15 2.75 -0.49
C LEU A 187 -0.47 2.64 0.88
N ALA A 188 -1.20 2.16 1.91
CA ALA A 188 -0.69 2.08 3.28
C ALA A 188 0.54 1.19 3.41
N GLU A 189 0.66 0.15 2.58
CA GLU A 189 1.85 -0.71 2.60
C GLU A 189 3.11 0.06 2.16
N SER A 190 2.95 1.10 1.35
CA SER A 190 4.05 2.02 1.03
C SER A 190 4.58 2.81 2.26
N THR A 191 4.01 2.64 3.45
CA THR A 191 4.61 3.14 4.71
C THR A 191 6.05 2.63 4.85
N SER A 192 6.28 1.35 4.56
CA SER A 192 7.62 0.77 4.59
C SER A 192 8.57 1.50 3.63
N LEU A 193 8.15 1.69 2.38
CA LEU A 193 8.93 2.43 1.39
C LEU A 193 9.21 3.86 1.85
N MET A 194 8.18 4.60 2.26
CA MET A 194 8.32 6.02 2.57
C MET A 194 9.15 6.28 3.83
N SER A 195 9.04 5.43 4.86
CA SER A 195 9.74 5.63 6.12
C SER A 195 11.14 5.03 6.16
N HIS A 196 11.48 4.08 5.27
CA HIS A 196 12.77 3.38 5.29
C HIS A 196 13.64 3.64 4.06
N TRP A 197 13.22 4.52 3.16
CA TRP A 197 13.96 4.90 1.97
C TRP A 197 14.93 6.06 2.26
N GLY A 198 16.22 5.74 2.37
CA GLY A 198 17.31 6.68 2.59
C GLY A 198 18.12 6.99 1.33
N ASP A 199 19.25 7.64 1.51
CA ASP A 199 20.22 8.03 0.47
C ASP A 199 20.91 6.83 -0.20
N GLU A 200 21.06 5.71 0.52
CA GLU A 200 21.61 4.45 -0.01
C GLU A 200 20.51 3.48 -0.50
N GLY A 201 19.25 3.94 -0.61
CA GLY A 201 18.11 3.13 -0.98
C GLY A 201 17.32 2.55 0.19
N ILE A 202 16.72 1.35 0.02
CA ILE A 202 15.95 0.68 1.06
C ILE A 202 16.73 -0.50 1.61
N GLY A 203 17.04 -0.46 2.90
CA GLY A 203 17.77 -1.49 3.60
C GLY A 203 16.96 -2.23 4.69
N PHE A 204 15.64 -2.03 4.76
CA PHE A 204 14.75 -2.69 5.71
C PHE A 204 13.62 -3.44 5.01
N ILE A 205 13.24 -4.59 5.58
CA ILE A 205 12.09 -5.41 5.13
C ILE A 205 11.05 -5.37 6.24
N ASN A 206 9.83 -4.93 5.94
CA ASN A 206 8.73 -4.91 6.89
C ASN A 206 8.22 -6.31 7.21
N ALA A 207 7.89 -6.53 8.48
CA ALA A 207 7.31 -7.77 9.00
C ALA A 207 5.79 -7.69 9.12
N ASP A 208 5.22 -6.48 9.09
CA ASP A 208 3.80 -6.22 9.24
C ASP A 208 3.36 -4.94 8.52
N LEU A 209 2.05 -4.72 8.54
CA LEU A 209 1.41 -3.44 8.30
C LEU A 209 0.24 -3.29 9.26
N THR A 210 0.14 -2.14 9.93
CA THR A 210 -1.10 -1.69 10.55
C THR A 210 -1.57 -0.40 9.87
N VAL A 211 -2.78 -0.41 9.32
CA VAL A 211 -3.45 0.79 8.78
C VAL A 211 -4.68 1.12 9.60
N ALA A 212 -4.80 2.38 10.04
CA ALA A 212 -5.97 2.91 10.74
C ALA A 212 -6.61 4.05 9.92
N LEU A 213 -7.91 3.94 9.69
CA LEU A 213 -8.66 4.83 8.81
C LEU A 213 -9.76 5.55 9.59
N ALA A 214 -9.71 6.87 9.66
CA ALA A 214 -10.80 7.70 10.20
C ALA A 214 -11.94 7.86 9.19
N ARG A 215 -11.62 7.83 7.91
CA ARG A 215 -12.54 7.80 6.78
C ARG A 215 -11.92 7.05 5.60
N LEU A 216 -12.69 6.70 4.62
CA LEU A 216 -12.18 6.20 3.33
C LEU A 216 -11.75 7.39 2.44
N PRO A 217 -10.81 7.17 1.51
CA PRO A 217 -10.46 8.18 0.51
C PRO A 217 -11.66 8.49 -0.38
N ARG A 218 -11.76 9.77 -0.79
CA ARG A 218 -12.86 10.28 -1.61
C ARG A 218 -12.51 10.38 -3.09
N SER A 219 -11.23 10.23 -3.42
CA SER A 219 -10.73 10.24 -4.79
C SER A 219 -10.05 8.92 -5.16
N GLY A 220 -9.88 8.68 -6.47
CA GLY A 220 -9.13 7.54 -6.98
C GLY A 220 -7.63 7.70 -6.74
N ASP A 221 -7.13 8.94 -6.83
CA ASP A 221 -5.74 9.29 -6.59
C ASP A 221 -5.55 9.64 -5.13
N ILE A 222 -4.53 9.07 -4.51
CA ILE A 222 -4.26 9.20 -3.08
C ILE A 222 -2.75 9.26 -2.82
N GLY A 223 -2.37 9.81 -1.67
CA GLY A 223 -0.98 10.02 -1.29
C GLY A 223 -0.64 9.50 0.11
N ILE A 224 0.64 9.30 0.31
CA ILE A 224 1.25 8.94 1.58
C ILE A 224 2.49 9.80 1.81
N GLU A 225 2.72 10.22 3.04
CA GLU A 225 3.92 10.94 3.45
C GLU A 225 4.44 10.36 4.75
N ALA A 226 5.76 10.08 4.81
CA ALA A 226 6.41 9.58 6.02
C ALA A 226 6.22 10.55 7.19
N ASP A 227 5.90 10.01 8.36
CA ASP A 227 5.83 10.77 9.61
C ASP A 227 7.10 10.60 10.42
N GLU A 228 7.54 9.35 10.61
CA GLU A 228 8.68 9.04 11.45
C GLU A 228 9.41 7.77 10.99
N HIS A 229 10.72 7.73 11.24
CA HIS A 229 11.57 6.55 11.19
C HIS A 229 12.37 6.47 12.47
N LEU A 230 12.22 5.35 13.19
CA LEU A 230 13.01 5.05 14.39
C LEU A 230 13.72 3.72 14.16
N SER A 231 15.02 3.67 14.42
CA SER A 231 15.77 2.40 14.27
C SER A 231 16.88 2.27 15.30
N ASP A 232 17.07 1.04 15.80
CA ASP A 232 18.17 0.65 16.67
C ASP A 232 18.50 -0.84 16.48
N ALA A 233 19.77 -1.19 16.48
CA ALA A 233 20.28 -2.57 16.41
C ALA A 233 19.64 -3.42 15.28
N GLY A 234 19.33 -2.81 14.12
CA GLY A 234 18.77 -3.51 12.96
C GLY A 234 17.25 -3.72 13.02
N VAL A 235 16.57 -3.19 14.01
CA VAL A 235 15.11 -3.13 14.09
C VAL A 235 14.64 -1.71 13.78
N ALA A 236 13.59 -1.57 12.99
CA ALA A 236 13.03 -0.27 12.65
C ALA A 236 11.51 -0.22 12.84
N VAL A 237 11.01 0.97 13.15
CA VAL A 237 9.60 1.33 13.14
C VAL A 237 9.41 2.50 12.21
N GLY A 238 8.45 2.40 11.30
CA GLY A 238 8.07 3.47 10.40
C GLY A 238 6.61 3.83 10.54
N SER A 239 6.28 5.12 10.38
CA SER A 239 4.90 5.60 10.32
C SER A 239 4.71 6.59 9.19
N ALA A 240 3.47 6.66 8.69
CA ALA A 240 3.11 7.56 7.61
C ALA A 240 1.65 8.02 7.71
N SER A 241 1.37 9.20 7.20
CA SER A 241 0.02 9.75 7.01
C SER A 241 -0.47 9.48 5.59
N LEU A 242 -1.70 8.94 5.50
CA LEU A 242 -2.42 8.69 4.25
C LEU A 242 -3.36 9.87 3.97
N PHE A 243 -3.35 10.39 2.74
CA PHE A 243 -4.13 11.57 2.41
C PHE A 243 -4.72 11.53 0.99
N ASP A 244 -5.73 12.32 0.78
CA ASP A 244 -6.28 12.68 -0.51
C ASP A 244 -6.34 14.23 -0.62
N ARG A 245 -6.99 14.77 -1.66
CA ARG A 245 -7.10 16.22 -1.83
C ARG A 245 -7.91 16.91 -0.72
N ASP A 246 -8.73 16.15 0.02
CA ASP A 246 -9.50 16.65 1.18
C ASP A 246 -8.71 16.57 2.51
N GLY A 247 -7.46 16.10 2.47
CA GLY A 247 -6.57 16.01 3.61
C GLY A 247 -6.35 14.59 4.12
N VAL A 248 -5.75 14.46 5.30
CA VAL A 248 -5.41 13.18 5.93
C VAL A 248 -6.67 12.38 6.23
N PHE A 249 -6.68 11.10 5.87
CA PHE A 249 -7.77 10.17 6.13
C PHE A 249 -7.38 8.97 7.00
N GLY A 250 -6.09 8.71 7.15
CA GLY A 250 -5.60 7.57 7.93
C GLY A 250 -4.11 7.63 8.17
N THR A 251 -3.61 6.60 8.85
CA THR A 251 -2.20 6.41 9.18
C THR A 251 -1.78 4.97 8.91
N GLY A 252 -0.53 4.79 8.49
CA GLY A 252 0.14 3.50 8.38
C GLY A 252 1.28 3.39 9.39
N THR A 253 1.51 2.18 9.92
CA THR A 253 2.66 1.86 10.77
C THR A 253 3.19 0.49 10.39
N VAL A 254 4.51 0.35 10.37
CA VAL A 254 5.22 -0.91 10.08
C VAL A 254 6.35 -1.12 11.08
N VAL A 255 6.64 -2.38 11.39
CA VAL A 255 7.92 -2.78 11.98
C VAL A 255 8.75 -3.50 10.93
N ALA A 256 10.07 -3.34 10.99
CA ALA A 256 10.96 -3.83 9.95
C ALA A 256 12.28 -4.34 10.52
N VAL A 257 12.90 -5.25 9.79
CA VAL A 257 14.23 -5.80 10.11
C VAL A 257 15.24 -5.38 9.04
N SER A 258 16.45 -5.13 9.46
CA SER A 258 17.57 -4.77 8.58
C SER A 258 17.87 -5.89 7.56
N ASN A 259 18.06 -5.49 6.32
CA ASN A 259 18.53 -6.32 5.21
C ASN A 259 19.76 -5.68 4.54
N ALA A 260 20.73 -5.30 5.36
CA ALA A 260 21.91 -4.53 4.94
C ALA A 260 22.72 -5.18 3.80
N GLY A 261 22.67 -6.52 3.67
CA GLY A 261 23.35 -7.24 2.59
C GLY A 261 22.63 -7.19 1.22
N ARG A 262 21.40 -6.66 1.12
CA ARG A 262 20.59 -6.65 -0.09
C ARG A 262 19.69 -5.41 -0.14
N GLN A 263 20.31 -4.22 -0.20
CA GLN A 263 19.58 -2.96 -0.36
C GLN A 263 19.03 -2.83 -1.79
N ILE A 264 17.87 -2.18 -1.91
CA ILE A 264 17.33 -1.75 -3.21
C ILE A 264 17.77 -0.31 -3.44
N ASP A 265 18.60 -0.12 -4.46
CA ASP A 265 19.07 1.18 -4.93
C ASP A 265 18.32 1.56 -6.21
N PHE A 266 17.52 2.62 -6.14
CA PHE A 266 16.70 3.10 -7.26
C PHE A 266 17.48 3.99 -8.24
N THR A 267 18.72 4.37 -7.93
CA THR A 267 19.58 5.13 -8.83
C THR A 267 20.30 4.22 -9.81
N ARG A 268 20.42 2.92 -9.52
CA ARG A 268 21.05 1.93 -10.37
C ARG A 268 20.03 1.28 -11.29
N ARG A 269 20.15 1.48 -12.62
CA ARG A 269 19.41 0.70 -13.60
C ARG A 269 19.79 -0.78 -13.45
N ARG A 270 18.84 -1.66 -13.21
CA ARG A 270 19.09 -3.12 -13.27
C ARG A 270 19.46 -3.49 -14.70
N PRO A 271 20.61 -4.15 -14.96
CA PRO A 271 20.90 -4.68 -16.29
C PRO A 271 19.86 -5.76 -16.65
N GLY A 272 19.12 -5.59 -17.74
CA GLY A 272 18.28 -6.63 -18.34
C GLY A 272 16.77 -6.58 -18.04
N THR A 273 16.22 -5.53 -17.45
CA THR A 273 14.76 -5.32 -17.43
C THR A 273 14.38 -4.40 -18.59
N GLU A 274 14.11 -4.98 -19.75
CA GLU A 274 13.20 -4.36 -20.69
C GLU A 274 11.84 -4.30 -20.01
N ASP A 275 11.42 -3.07 -19.70
CA ASP A 275 10.05 -2.60 -19.45
C ASP A 275 9.05 -3.56 -18.78
N SER A 276 9.41 -4.10 -17.61
CA SER A 276 8.43 -4.70 -16.72
C SER A 276 7.93 -3.61 -15.77
N GLY A 277 6.69 -3.13 -15.96
CA GLY A 277 6.05 -2.07 -15.20
C GLY A 277 6.05 -2.31 -13.69
N SER A 278 7.20 -2.10 -13.06
CA SER A 278 7.28 -1.76 -11.66
C SER A 278 6.77 -0.32 -11.54
N ILE A 279 6.07 0.00 -10.49
CA ILE A 279 5.57 1.33 -10.15
C ILE A 279 6.59 2.38 -10.61
N GLY A 280 6.36 3.02 -11.79
CA GLY A 280 7.22 4.10 -12.27
C GLY A 280 7.98 3.91 -13.60
N SER A 281 7.61 3.03 -14.54
CA SER A 281 8.25 3.00 -15.86
C SER A 281 7.68 4.04 -16.82
N ASN A 282 8.57 4.90 -17.23
CA ASN A 282 8.48 6.03 -18.14
C ASN A 282 8.18 5.55 -19.60
N GLU A 283 6.92 5.61 -20.03
CA GLU A 283 6.56 5.63 -21.45
C GLU A 283 6.13 7.04 -21.84
N ALA A 284 7.09 7.94 -21.99
CA ALA A 284 6.86 9.17 -22.75
C ALA A 284 8.19 9.84 -23.13
N ALA A 285 8.87 9.28 -24.13
CA ALA A 285 9.78 10.05 -24.95
C ALA A 285 10.14 9.25 -26.22
N THR A 286 9.30 9.28 -27.25
CA THR A 286 9.71 9.30 -28.64
C THR A 286 8.50 9.53 -29.53
N ARG A 287 8.21 10.77 -29.87
CA ARG A 287 7.75 11.18 -31.21
C ARG A 287 8.15 12.64 -31.43
N VAL A 288 9.14 12.80 -32.29
CA VAL A 288 9.33 14.02 -33.08
C VAL A 288 8.25 14.09 -34.10
#